data_1fe42b218dbd99e79271d2145a441a2f
#
_entry.id   1fe42b218dbd99e79271d2145a441a2f
#
_cell.length_a   1.000
_cell.length_b   1.000
_cell.length_c   1.000
_cell.angle_alpha   90.00
_cell.angle_beta   90.00
_cell.angle_gamma   90.00
#
_symmetry.space_group_name_H-M   'P 1'
#
loop_
_entity.id
_entity.type
_entity.pdbx_description
1 polymer ?
#
loop_
_entity_poly.entity_id
_entity_poly.type
_entity_poly.pdbx_seq_one_letter_code
_entity_poly.pdbx_strand_id
1 'polypeptide(L)'
;MSAAVCFRPDGTEASLVFGVQPGSYNEVSIMEFLLELHRHLDGDKVTLIWDGLPSHRSKAMQAFIKSQRKWLVVERLPAYAPDLNPVEQVWGNLKGGELANLCPDTIDEAEEIVDQGLCRIGNDTRLAFSFLRHCGLEL
;
A
#
# COMPACT_ATOMS: atom_id res chain seq x y z
N MET A 1 9.27 1.74 4.33
CA MET A 1 8.09 2.40 3.72
C MET A 1 7.03 1.36 3.44
N SER A 2 5.77 1.65 3.75
CA SER A 2 4.59 0.85 3.40
C SER A 2 3.59 1.71 2.65
N ALA A 3 2.79 1.10 1.78
CA ALA A 3 1.71 1.79 1.08
C ALA A 3 0.54 0.84 0.84
N ALA A 4 -0.67 1.42 0.78
CA ALA A 4 -1.89 0.75 0.38
C ALA A 4 -2.64 1.62 -0.62
N VAL A 5 -3.01 1.06 -1.76
CA VAL A 5 -3.92 1.69 -2.70
C VAL A 5 -5.33 1.24 -2.34
N CYS A 6 -6.17 2.20 -1.98
CA CYS A 6 -7.51 1.94 -1.51
C CYS A 6 -8.51 2.30 -2.60
N PHE A 7 -9.53 1.48 -2.77
CA PHE A 7 -10.60 1.68 -3.75
C PHE A 7 -11.95 1.51 -3.10
N ARG A 8 -12.89 2.38 -3.42
CA ARG A 8 -14.30 2.16 -3.09
C ARG A 8 -14.87 1.05 -4.01
N PRO A 9 -15.65 0.09 -3.47
CA PRO A 9 -16.20 -1.01 -4.28
C PRO A 9 -17.11 -0.59 -5.42
N ASP A 10 -17.67 0.62 -5.35
CA ASP A 10 -18.51 1.20 -6.41
C ASP A 10 -17.71 1.87 -7.53
N GLY A 11 -16.37 1.86 -7.45
CA GLY A 11 -15.48 2.44 -8.45
C GLY A 11 -15.46 3.97 -8.47
N THR A 12 -16.01 4.66 -7.46
CA THR A 12 -16.13 6.13 -7.44
C THR A 12 -14.88 6.83 -6.95
N GLU A 13 -14.17 6.23 -6.00
CA GLU A 13 -13.03 6.85 -5.32
C GLU A 13 -11.85 5.89 -5.20
N ALA A 14 -10.67 6.45 -5.28
CA ALA A 14 -9.43 5.78 -4.92
C ALA A 14 -8.54 6.73 -4.12
N SER A 15 -7.78 6.19 -3.19
CA SER A 15 -6.80 6.93 -2.40
C SER A 15 -5.53 6.10 -2.18
N LEU A 16 -4.44 6.78 -1.86
CA LEU A 16 -3.18 6.16 -1.48
C LEU A 16 -2.89 6.51 -0.02
N VAL A 17 -2.73 5.49 0.80
CA VAL A 17 -2.27 5.63 2.19
C VAL A 17 -0.86 5.07 2.26
N PHE A 18 0.06 5.84 2.84
CA PHE A 18 1.44 5.42 2.97
C PHE A 18 2.02 5.81 4.32
N GLY A 19 3.03 5.07 4.75
CA GLY A 19 3.77 5.33 5.96
C GLY A 19 5.27 5.21 5.72
N VAL A 20 6.02 6.11 6.32
CA VAL A 20 7.49 6.10 6.29
C VAL A 20 7.97 5.89 7.72
N GLN A 21 8.92 4.99 7.91
CA GLN A 21 9.61 4.80 9.18
C GLN A 21 11.07 4.45 8.93
N PRO A 22 11.98 4.79 9.84
CA PRO A 22 13.36 4.34 9.78
C PRO A 22 13.46 2.81 9.87
N GLY A 23 14.35 2.22 9.10
CA GLY A 23 14.62 0.79 9.12
C GLY A 23 13.64 -0.08 8.35
N SER A 24 13.63 -1.37 8.65
CA SER A 24 12.78 -2.36 7.98
C SER A 24 11.41 -2.48 8.64
N TYR A 25 10.38 -2.74 7.84
CA TYR A 25 9.06 -3.09 8.35
C TYR A 25 9.06 -4.49 8.93
N ASN A 26 8.61 -4.61 10.16
CA ASN A 26 8.35 -5.86 10.85
C ASN A 26 6.84 -6.05 11.05
N GLU A 27 6.45 -7.19 11.65
CA GLU A 27 5.03 -7.48 11.88
C GLU A 27 4.32 -6.44 12.76
N VAL A 28 5.02 -5.83 13.73
CA VAL A 28 4.43 -4.82 14.61
C VAL A 28 4.13 -3.54 13.83
N SER A 29 5.09 -3.05 13.06
CA SER A 29 4.89 -1.84 12.26
C SER A 29 3.84 -2.01 11.15
N ILE A 30 3.69 -3.24 10.63
CA ILE A 30 2.60 -3.55 9.70
C ILE A 30 1.23 -3.50 10.42
N MET A 31 1.13 -4.04 11.64
CA MET A 31 -0.10 -3.95 12.43
C MET A 31 -0.48 -2.50 12.74
N GLU A 32 0.50 -1.67 13.13
CA GLU A 32 0.30 -0.24 13.36
C GLU A 32 -0.20 0.46 12.10
N PHE A 33 0.43 0.19 10.96
CA PHE A 33 -0.01 0.73 9.66
C PHE A 33 -1.45 0.32 9.33
N LEU A 34 -1.85 -0.92 9.57
CA LEU A 34 -3.22 -1.38 9.33
C LEU A 34 -4.24 -0.68 10.25
N LEU A 35 -3.89 -0.39 11.50
CA LEU A 35 -4.75 0.37 12.41
C LEU A 35 -4.87 1.85 11.96
N GLU A 36 -3.79 2.43 11.45
CA GLU A 36 -3.83 3.77 10.86
C GLU A 36 -4.67 3.82 9.59
N LEU A 37 -4.51 2.82 8.72
CA LEU A 37 -5.33 2.65 7.53
C LEU A 37 -6.83 2.60 7.88
N HIS A 38 -7.20 1.84 8.89
CA HIS A 38 -8.60 1.76 9.35
C HIS A 38 -9.13 3.10 9.85
N ARG A 39 -8.31 3.86 10.57
CA ARG A 39 -8.67 5.23 11.00
C ARG A 39 -8.81 6.19 9.82
N HIS A 40 -7.91 6.10 8.84
CA HIS A 40 -7.96 6.90 7.62
C HIS A 40 -9.22 6.63 6.79
N LEU A 41 -9.72 5.40 6.82
CA LEU A 41 -10.94 4.98 6.13
C LEU A 41 -12.21 5.14 6.99
N ASP A 42 -12.17 6.02 8.01
CA ASP A 42 -13.29 6.35 8.90
C ASP A 42 -13.93 5.13 9.58
N GLY A 43 -13.17 4.06 9.78
CA GLY A 43 -13.64 2.83 10.40
C GLY A 43 -14.42 1.90 9.49
N ASP A 44 -14.38 2.11 8.19
CA ASP A 44 -15.02 1.25 7.19
C ASP A 44 -14.49 -0.19 7.21
N LYS A 45 -15.30 -1.11 6.73
CA LYS A 45 -14.88 -2.49 6.51
C LYS A 45 -13.93 -2.56 5.32
N VAL A 46 -12.84 -3.28 5.50
CA VAL A 46 -11.75 -3.39 4.53
C VAL A 46 -11.55 -4.84 4.11
N THR A 47 -11.49 -5.09 2.81
CA THR A 47 -10.89 -6.29 2.25
C THR A 47 -9.47 -5.93 1.81
N LEU A 48 -8.48 -6.42 2.56
CA LEU A 48 -7.07 -6.22 2.28
C LEU A 48 -6.57 -7.34 1.35
N ILE A 49 -6.02 -6.95 0.23
CA ILE A 49 -5.35 -7.87 -0.70
C ILE A 49 -3.86 -7.60 -0.61
N TRP A 50 -3.07 -8.60 -0.26
CA TRP A 50 -1.63 -8.46 -0.14
C TRP A 50 -0.85 -9.70 -0.57
N ASP A 51 0.46 -9.56 -0.66
CA ASP A 51 1.35 -10.66 -1.02
C ASP A 51 1.61 -11.63 0.15
N GLY A 52 2.37 -12.66 -0.11
CA GLY A 52 2.69 -13.71 0.85
C GLY A 52 4.00 -13.52 1.61
N LEU A 53 4.46 -12.29 1.88
CA LEU A 53 5.68 -12.05 2.65
C LEU A 53 5.68 -12.80 4.01
N PRO A 54 6.84 -13.23 4.53
CA PRO A 54 6.92 -13.93 5.81
C PRO A 54 6.26 -13.19 6.97
N SER A 55 6.45 -11.85 7.05
CA SER A 55 5.82 -10.99 8.05
C SER A 55 4.29 -10.99 7.97
N HIS A 56 3.71 -11.13 6.77
CA HIS A 56 2.27 -11.24 6.55
C HIS A 56 1.69 -12.60 7.00
N ARG A 57 2.55 -13.61 7.21
CA ARG A 57 2.16 -14.98 7.56
C ARG A 57 2.53 -15.38 8.97
N SER A 58 3.14 -14.48 9.75
CA SER A 58 3.54 -14.79 11.12
C SER A 58 2.34 -15.15 12.00
N LYS A 59 2.59 -15.93 13.06
CA LYS A 59 1.54 -16.30 14.01
C LYS A 59 0.94 -15.06 14.69
N ALA A 60 1.76 -14.05 14.98
CA ALA A 60 1.33 -12.80 15.58
C ALA A 60 0.41 -12.04 14.62
N MET A 61 0.77 -11.94 13.33
CA MET A 61 -0.08 -11.32 12.31
C MET A 61 -1.41 -12.05 12.15
N GLN A 62 -1.41 -13.38 12.12
CA GLN A 62 -2.64 -14.16 12.04
C GLN A 62 -3.56 -13.94 13.25
N ALA A 63 -2.99 -13.86 14.46
CA ALA A 63 -3.75 -13.54 15.67
C ALA A 63 -4.32 -12.11 15.62
N PHE A 64 -3.53 -11.15 15.14
CA PHE A 64 -3.98 -9.78 14.93
C PHE A 64 -5.16 -9.73 13.95
N ILE A 65 -5.03 -10.29 12.74
CA ILE A 65 -6.11 -10.31 11.74
C ILE A 65 -7.39 -10.93 12.33
N LYS A 66 -7.26 -12.04 13.07
CA LYS A 66 -8.39 -12.68 13.74
C LYS A 66 -9.06 -11.76 14.76
N SER A 67 -8.28 -10.96 15.51
CA SER A 67 -8.81 -9.98 16.47
C SER A 67 -9.54 -8.83 15.78
N GLN A 68 -9.15 -8.48 14.55
CA GLN A 68 -9.71 -7.37 13.76
C GLN A 68 -10.84 -7.80 12.80
N ARG A 69 -11.31 -9.04 12.87
CA ARG A 69 -12.30 -9.64 11.95
C ARG A 69 -13.63 -8.88 11.77
N LYS A 70 -13.92 -7.92 12.64
CA LYS A 70 -15.13 -7.09 12.55
C LYS A 70 -15.09 -6.11 11.38
N TRP A 71 -13.89 -5.69 11.01
CA TRP A 71 -13.67 -4.72 9.95
C TRP A 71 -12.67 -5.18 8.88
N LEU A 72 -11.77 -6.12 9.19
CA LEU A 72 -10.68 -6.55 8.33
C LEU A 72 -10.90 -7.98 7.84
N VAL A 73 -10.97 -8.13 6.52
CA VAL A 73 -10.86 -9.40 5.81
C VAL A 73 -9.58 -9.38 4.99
N VAL A 74 -8.82 -10.45 4.97
CA VAL A 74 -7.54 -10.53 4.27
C VAL A 74 -7.57 -11.63 3.23
N GLU A 75 -7.25 -11.24 1.99
CA GLU A 75 -7.07 -12.14 0.86
C GLU A 75 -5.61 -12.11 0.40
N ARG A 76 -5.10 -13.24 -0.04
CA ARG A 76 -3.72 -13.36 -0.50
C ARG A 76 -3.65 -13.40 -2.01
N LEU A 77 -2.74 -12.61 -2.54
CA LEU A 77 -2.33 -12.75 -3.93
C LEU A 77 -1.64 -14.11 -4.15
N PRO A 78 -1.77 -14.69 -5.33
CA PRO A 78 -1.00 -15.88 -5.70
C PRO A 78 0.49 -15.67 -5.49
N ALA A 79 1.21 -16.74 -5.17
CA ALA A 79 2.65 -16.69 -5.04
C ALA A 79 3.30 -16.27 -6.38
N TYR A 80 4.33 -15.43 -6.29
CA TYR A 80 5.07 -14.93 -7.45
C TYR A 80 4.23 -14.15 -8.48
N ALA A 81 3.19 -13.45 -8.04
CA ALA A 81 2.34 -12.63 -8.90
C ALA A 81 2.36 -11.13 -8.52
N PRO A 82 3.53 -10.46 -8.54
CA PRO A 82 3.61 -9.02 -8.24
C PRO A 82 2.80 -8.18 -9.23
N ASP A 83 2.65 -8.64 -10.47
CA ASP A 83 1.88 -7.96 -11.51
C ASP A 83 0.38 -7.83 -11.18
N LEU A 84 -0.11 -8.62 -10.24
CA LEU A 84 -1.50 -8.54 -9.74
C LEU A 84 -1.65 -7.57 -8.57
N ASN A 85 -0.55 -6.94 -8.10
CA ASN A 85 -0.58 -6.04 -6.96
C ASN A 85 -0.47 -4.58 -7.41
N PRO A 86 -1.56 -3.78 -7.35
CA PRO A 86 -1.53 -2.38 -7.79
C PRO A 86 -0.47 -1.52 -7.08
N VAL A 87 -0.06 -1.86 -5.86
CA VAL A 87 0.98 -1.11 -5.15
C VAL A 87 2.34 -1.22 -5.82
N GLU A 88 2.62 -2.29 -6.56
CA GLU A 88 3.86 -2.41 -7.34
C GLU A 88 3.92 -1.38 -8.48
N GLN A 89 2.76 -0.97 -9.01
CA GLN A 89 2.67 0.09 -10.00
C GLN A 89 2.99 1.46 -9.39
N VAL A 90 2.66 1.67 -8.10
CA VAL A 90 3.06 2.87 -7.36
C VAL A 90 4.58 2.97 -7.31
N TRP A 91 5.24 1.88 -6.91
CA TRP A 91 6.71 1.83 -6.84
C TRP A 91 7.37 1.98 -8.23
N GLY A 92 6.79 1.37 -9.25
CA GLY A 92 7.24 1.52 -10.64
C GLY A 92 7.12 2.96 -11.12
N ASN A 93 6.02 3.64 -10.81
CA ASN A 93 5.78 5.04 -11.17
C ASN A 93 6.78 5.98 -10.49
N LEU A 94 7.03 5.80 -9.19
CA LEU A 94 8.04 6.58 -8.44
C LEU A 94 9.45 6.37 -9.01
N LYS A 95 9.83 5.13 -9.29
CA LYS A 95 11.16 4.82 -9.84
C LYS A 95 11.35 5.39 -11.24
N GLY A 96 10.31 5.39 -12.06
CA GLY A 96 10.35 5.94 -13.43
C GLY A 96 10.16 7.45 -13.50
N GLY A 97 9.62 8.05 -12.45
CA GLY A 97 9.36 9.50 -12.31
C GLY A 97 10.35 10.19 -11.40
N GLU A 98 9.96 10.39 -10.16
CA GLU A 98 10.69 11.21 -9.18
C GLU A 98 12.10 10.69 -8.87
N LEU A 99 12.28 9.37 -8.87
CA LEU A 99 13.58 8.75 -8.58
C LEU A 99 14.42 8.49 -9.84
N ALA A 100 13.88 8.77 -11.02
CA ALA A 100 14.62 8.57 -12.28
C ALA A 100 15.82 9.54 -12.36
N ASN A 101 17.01 8.97 -12.47
CA ASN A 101 18.28 9.71 -12.57
C ASN A 101 18.59 10.59 -11.33
N LEU A 102 17.97 10.32 -10.21
CA LEU A 102 18.21 11.03 -8.97
C LEU A 102 19.40 10.41 -8.22
N CYS A 103 20.31 11.26 -7.77
CA CYS A 103 21.40 10.91 -6.85
C CYS A 103 21.29 11.84 -5.63
N PRO A 104 20.42 11.54 -4.66
CA PRO A 104 20.28 12.37 -3.48
C PRO A 104 21.56 12.33 -2.64
N ASP A 105 21.96 13.46 -2.10
CA ASP A 105 23.15 13.58 -1.25
C ASP A 105 22.88 13.01 0.16
N THR A 106 21.62 12.98 0.57
CA THR A 106 21.20 12.50 1.90
C THR A 106 19.96 11.59 1.81
N ILE A 107 19.76 10.78 2.86
CA ILE A 107 18.55 9.95 2.99
C ILE A 107 17.31 10.84 3.15
N ASP A 108 17.42 11.93 3.90
CA ASP A 108 16.32 12.86 4.15
C ASP A 108 15.82 13.49 2.82
N GLU A 109 16.74 13.88 1.94
CA GLU A 109 16.40 14.37 0.61
C GLU A 109 15.68 13.30 -0.24
N ALA A 110 16.14 12.06 -0.18
CA ALA A 110 15.48 10.95 -0.87
C ALA A 110 14.07 10.70 -0.33
N GLU A 111 13.88 10.76 0.98
CA GLU A 111 12.57 10.62 1.62
C GLU A 111 11.61 11.74 1.22
N GLU A 112 12.05 12.98 1.20
CA GLU A 112 11.23 14.13 0.77
C GLU A 112 10.75 13.98 -0.68
N ILE A 113 11.61 13.54 -1.57
CA ILE A 113 11.26 13.33 -2.98
C ILE A 113 10.24 12.19 -3.14
N VAL A 114 10.41 11.11 -2.40
CA VAL A 114 9.46 10.01 -2.39
C VAL A 114 8.09 10.45 -1.85
N ASP A 115 8.07 11.23 -0.78
CA ASP A 115 6.84 11.77 -0.21
C ASP A 115 6.09 12.68 -1.20
N GLN A 116 6.80 13.54 -1.92
CA GLN A 116 6.22 14.36 -2.98
C GLN A 116 5.60 13.50 -4.08
N GLY A 117 6.29 12.45 -4.52
CA GLY A 117 5.80 11.51 -5.53
C GLY A 117 4.57 10.74 -5.05
N LEU A 118 4.56 10.27 -3.82
CA LEU A 118 3.40 9.58 -3.22
C LEU A 118 2.20 10.53 -3.07
N CYS A 119 2.42 11.77 -2.67
CA CYS A 119 1.38 12.79 -2.62
C CYS A 119 0.80 13.07 -4.01
N ARG A 120 1.63 13.18 -5.05
CA ARG A 120 1.18 13.35 -6.43
C ARG A 120 0.30 12.18 -6.87
N ILE A 121 0.75 10.94 -6.64
CA ILE A 121 -0.01 9.73 -6.98
C ILE A 121 -1.33 9.67 -6.20
N GLY A 122 -1.29 9.96 -4.90
CA GLY A 122 -2.47 9.93 -4.03
C GLY A 122 -3.55 10.96 -4.40
N ASN A 123 -3.15 12.06 -5.02
CA ASN A 123 -4.06 13.10 -5.49
C ASN A 123 -4.62 12.85 -6.90
N ASP A 124 -4.17 11.81 -7.59
CA ASP A 124 -4.67 11.45 -8.92
C ASP A 124 -5.44 10.14 -8.89
N THR A 125 -6.75 10.24 -8.65
CA THR A 125 -7.67 9.10 -8.65
C THR A 125 -7.64 8.32 -9.97
N ARG A 126 -7.47 8.99 -11.11
CA ARG A 126 -7.40 8.32 -12.43
C ARG A 126 -6.15 7.47 -12.56
N LEU A 127 -5.04 7.95 -12.02
CA LEU A 127 -3.79 7.21 -11.99
C LEU A 127 -3.92 5.95 -11.12
N ALA A 128 -4.53 6.04 -9.93
CA ALA A 128 -4.79 4.90 -9.07
C ALA A 128 -5.65 3.83 -9.77
N PHE A 129 -6.73 4.21 -10.44
CA PHE A 129 -7.54 3.27 -11.25
C PHE A 129 -6.79 2.72 -12.46
N SER A 130 -5.83 3.46 -13.03
CA SER A 130 -4.98 2.92 -14.11
C SER A 130 -4.10 1.80 -13.61
N PHE A 131 -3.58 1.88 -12.38
CA PHE A 131 -2.81 0.81 -11.74
C PHE A 131 -3.66 -0.44 -11.53
N LEU A 132 -4.91 -0.28 -11.09
CA LEU A 132 -5.84 -1.38 -10.91
C LEU A 132 -6.09 -2.12 -12.25
N ARG A 133 -6.42 -1.37 -13.31
CA ARG A 133 -6.62 -1.93 -14.66
C ARG A 133 -5.37 -2.59 -15.23
N HIS A 134 -4.18 -2.03 -14.95
CA HIS A 134 -2.92 -2.64 -15.38
C HIS A 134 -2.73 -4.04 -14.77
N CYS A 135 -3.22 -4.24 -13.57
CA CYS A 135 -3.23 -5.55 -12.90
C CYS A 135 -4.34 -6.49 -13.40
N GLY A 136 -5.15 -6.07 -14.37
CA GLY A 136 -6.28 -6.85 -14.89
C GLY A 136 -7.49 -6.90 -13.94
N LEU A 137 -7.57 -5.94 -13.02
CA LEU A 137 -8.65 -5.82 -12.04
C LEU A 137 -9.59 -4.67 -12.43
N GLU A 138 -10.88 -4.87 -12.20
CA GLU A 138 -11.93 -3.89 -12.42
C GLU A 138 -12.88 -3.82 -11.20
N LEU A 139 -13.42 -2.64 -10.93
CA LEU A 139 -14.44 -2.38 -9.90
C LEU A 139 -15.71 -1.84 -10.55
#